data_feb0cb0f5ea9323c79fedfa8deac7951
#
_entry.id   feb0cb0f5ea9323c79fedfa8deac7951
#
_cell.length_a   1.000
_cell.length_b   1.000
_cell.length_c   1.000
_cell.angle_alpha   90.00
_cell.angle_beta   90.00
_cell.angle_gamma   90.00
#
_symmetry.space_group_name_H-M   'P 1'
#
loop_
_entity.id
_entity.type
_entity.pdbx_description
1 polymer ?
#
loop_
_entity_poly.entity_id
_entity_poly.type
_entity_poly.pdbx_seq_one_letter_code
_entity_poly.pdbx_strand_id
1 'polypeptide(L)'
;FVMFIGCSKKYTTRPQLEIKSLSPNILNPGDSIKIVFTLRDREGDVSQSLLYVERKKRDCKSSETKPIPSFPTTKDFKGDLSFKYAYNEILSAGCIAANDTCILRFVLKDNSGNVSDTVNTENIFLH
;
A
#
# COMPACT_ATOMS: atom_id res chain seq x y z
N PHE A 1 -28.29 21.82 8.26
CA PHE A 1 -27.65 21.46 8.08
C PHE A 1 -26.71 21.32 7.49
N VAL A 2 -26.54 21.35 7.29
CA VAL A 2 -25.89 20.86 6.57
C VAL A 2 -24.73 21.00 6.38
N MET A 3 -24.12 21.40 6.21
CA MET A 3 -23.15 21.58 5.93
C MET A 3 -22.14 21.27 6.59
N PHE A 4 -21.87 21.27 7.32
CA PHE A 4 -20.88 20.79 7.92
C PHE A 4 -20.31 19.77 7.25
N ILE A 5 -20.92 19.40 6.45
CA ILE A 5 -20.53 18.31 5.65
C ILE A 5 -19.24 18.49 4.99
N GLY A 6 -18.98 19.60 4.40
CA GLY A 6 -17.75 19.84 3.70
C GLY A 6 -16.53 19.81 4.58
N CYS A 7 -16.68 20.17 5.81
CA CYS A 7 -15.55 20.27 6.70
C CYS A 7 -14.93 18.95 7.07
N SER A 8 -15.68 17.87 6.95
CA SER A 8 -15.18 16.56 7.38
C SER A 8 -14.46 15.80 6.27
N LYS A 9 -14.31 16.38 5.10
CA LYS A 9 -13.78 15.62 3.98
C LYS A 9 -12.30 15.32 4.04
N LYS A 10 -11.53 16.15 4.71
CA LYS A 10 -10.08 15.94 4.76
C LYS A 10 -9.69 14.70 5.50
N TYR A 11 -10.39 14.39 6.56
CA TYR A 11 -10.12 13.24 7.38
C TYR A 11 -11.41 12.48 7.54
N THR A 12 -11.41 11.25 7.12
CA THR A 12 -12.52 10.33 7.35
C THR A 12 -12.10 9.35 8.42
N THR A 13 -13.04 8.52 8.87
CA THR A 13 -12.68 7.42 9.76
C THR A 13 -11.84 6.38 9.05
N ARG A 14 -11.83 6.42 7.72
CA ARG A 14 -11.02 5.51 6.91
C ARG A 14 -9.60 6.05 6.81
N PRO A 15 -8.59 5.19 6.92
CA PRO A 15 -7.22 5.62 6.67
C PRO A 15 -7.06 6.01 5.19
N GLN A 16 -6.15 6.92 4.92
CA GLN A 16 -5.83 7.35 3.57
C GLN A 16 -4.42 6.90 3.24
N LEU A 17 -4.28 6.26 2.10
CA LEU A 17 -3.02 5.71 1.62
C LEU A 17 -2.72 6.31 0.26
N GLU A 18 -1.50 6.79 0.07
CA GLU A 18 -1.09 7.43 -1.17
C GLU A 18 0.35 7.04 -1.47
N ILE A 19 0.67 6.74 -2.72
CA ILE A 19 2.05 6.44 -3.10
C ILE A 19 2.79 7.76 -3.30
N LYS A 20 3.81 7.98 -2.48
CA LYS A 20 4.65 9.16 -2.58
C LYS A 20 5.78 8.96 -3.56
N SER A 21 6.40 7.79 -3.55
CA SER A 21 7.48 7.47 -4.48
C SER A 21 7.60 5.96 -4.63
N LEU A 22 8.16 5.55 -5.77
CA LEU A 22 8.38 4.15 -6.09
C LEU A 22 9.61 4.06 -6.99
N SER A 23 10.56 3.20 -6.63
CA SER A 23 11.80 3.06 -7.38
C SER A 23 12.53 1.77 -6.99
N PRO A 24 13.14 1.08 -7.95
CA PRO A 24 13.01 1.24 -9.39
C PRO A 24 11.73 0.57 -9.89
N ASN A 25 11.32 0.88 -11.11
CA ASN A 25 10.18 0.19 -11.72
C ASN A 25 10.61 -0.93 -12.68
N ILE A 26 11.92 -1.17 -12.76
CA ILE A 26 12.49 -2.29 -13.50
C ILE A 26 13.36 -3.05 -12.50
N LEU A 27 13.06 -4.34 -12.31
CA LEU A 27 13.74 -5.16 -11.32
C LEU A 27 14.50 -6.30 -12.00
N ASN A 28 15.74 -6.49 -11.60
CA ASN A 28 16.53 -7.65 -11.94
C ASN A 28 16.51 -8.63 -10.76
N PRO A 29 16.85 -9.90 -10.98
CA PRO A 29 17.00 -10.85 -9.88
C PRO A 29 17.91 -10.28 -8.79
N GLY A 30 17.44 -10.33 -7.56
CA GLY A 30 18.17 -9.78 -6.42
C GLY A 30 17.78 -8.35 -6.06
N ASP A 31 17.07 -7.66 -6.92
CA ASP A 31 16.63 -6.29 -6.64
C ASP A 31 15.39 -6.28 -5.75
N SER A 32 15.16 -5.12 -5.15
CA SER A 32 13.93 -4.83 -4.42
C SER A 32 13.39 -3.49 -4.87
N ILE A 33 12.06 -3.39 -4.97
CA ILE A 33 11.42 -2.12 -5.20
C ILE A 33 11.14 -1.46 -3.85
N LYS A 34 11.41 -0.18 -3.77
CA LYS A 34 11.11 0.59 -2.57
C LYS A 34 9.93 1.50 -2.87
N ILE A 35 8.91 1.40 -2.05
CA ILE A 35 7.70 2.20 -2.18
C ILE A 35 7.55 3.02 -0.90
N VAL A 36 7.36 4.31 -1.05
CA VAL A 36 7.08 5.18 0.09
C VAL A 36 5.63 5.62 -0.01
N PHE A 37 4.87 5.36 1.04
CA PHE A 37 3.48 5.77 1.14
C PHE A 37 3.35 6.95 2.08
N THR A 38 2.41 7.83 1.80
CA THR A 38 1.92 8.79 2.78
C THR A 38 0.65 8.22 3.38
N LEU A 39 0.62 8.16 4.71
CA LEU A 39 -0.53 7.69 5.47
C LEU A 39 -1.17 8.86 6.17
N ARG A 40 -2.50 8.89 6.16
CA ARG A 40 -3.27 9.84 6.96
C ARG A 40 -4.38 9.09 7.66
N ASP A 41 -4.56 9.38 8.93
CA ASP A 41 -5.63 8.76 9.69
C ASP A 41 -6.12 9.70 10.78
N ARG A 42 -7.41 10.03 10.72
CA ARG A 42 -8.02 10.95 11.67
C ARG A 42 -7.94 10.43 13.10
N GLU A 43 -8.09 9.14 13.27
CA GLU A 43 -8.16 8.54 14.61
C GLU A 43 -6.81 8.10 15.13
N GLY A 44 -5.81 8.06 14.26
CA GLY A 44 -4.46 7.69 14.66
C GLY A 44 -4.29 6.23 15.01
N ASP A 45 -5.09 5.33 14.43
CA ASP A 45 -5.03 3.91 14.74
C ASP A 45 -4.43 3.07 13.62
N VAL A 46 -3.49 3.66 12.88
CA VAL A 46 -2.80 2.94 11.80
C VAL A 46 -1.62 2.11 12.29
N SER A 47 -1.16 2.32 13.53
CA SER A 47 -0.10 1.49 14.10
C SER A 47 -0.59 0.05 14.24
N GLN A 48 0.26 -0.91 13.87
CA GLN A 48 -0.07 -2.33 13.89
C GLN A 48 -1.20 -2.71 12.93
N SER A 49 -1.43 -1.89 11.94
CA SER A 49 -2.41 -2.17 10.90
C SER A 49 -1.91 -3.23 9.93
N LEU A 50 -2.76 -3.64 9.01
CA LEU A 50 -2.42 -4.63 7.99
C LEU A 50 -2.41 -3.96 6.62
N LEU A 51 -1.35 -4.22 5.87
CA LEU A 51 -1.24 -3.78 4.48
C LEU A 51 -1.50 -4.99 3.60
N TYR A 52 -2.58 -4.92 2.83
CA TYR A 52 -2.91 -5.96 1.86
C TYR A 52 -2.22 -5.61 0.55
N VAL A 53 -1.47 -6.57 0.02
CA VAL A 53 -0.71 -6.40 -1.22
C VAL A 53 -1.23 -7.40 -2.23
N GLU A 54 -1.69 -6.92 -3.37
CA GLU A 54 -2.10 -7.77 -4.47
C GLU A 54 -1.12 -7.61 -5.61
N ARG A 55 -0.59 -8.73 -6.09
CA ARG A 55 0.27 -8.78 -7.27
C ARG A 55 -0.61 -9.18 -8.44
N LYS A 56 -0.66 -8.34 -9.45
CA LYS A 56 -1.60 -8.54 -10.55
C LYS A 56 -0.91 -8.48 -11.90
N LYS A 57 -1.24 -9.46 -12.73
CA LYS A 57 -0.86 -9.50 -14.14
C LYS A 57 -2.04 -10.04 -14.91
N ARG A 58 -2.67 -9.22 -15.76
CA ARG A 58 -3.88 -9.61 -16.49
C ARG A 58 -4.91 -10.21 -15.53
N ASP A 59 -5.31 -11.45 -15.78
CA ASP A 59 -6.30 -12.14 -14.95
C ASP A 59 -5.69 -12.84 -13.75
N CYS A 60 -4.38 -12.88 -13.68
CA CYS A 60 -3.69 -13.52 -12.56
C CYS A 60 -3.53 -12.57 -11.41
N LYS A 61 -4.01 -12.97 -10.24
CA LYS A 61 -3.95 -12.20 -9.01
C LYS A 61 -3.47 -13.07 -7.88
N SER A 62 -2.62 -12.51 -7.04
CA SER A 62 -2.19 -13.16 -5.82
C SER A 62 -2.03 -12.12 -4.74
N SER A 63 -2.59 -12.38 -3.58
CA SER A 63 -2.62 -11.43 -2.46
C SER A 63 -1.84 -11.96 -1.29
N GLU A 64 -1.26 -11.05 -0.52
CA GLU A 64 -0.69 -11.37 0.79
C GLU A 64 -0.90 -10.19 1.71
N THR A 65 -0.67 -10.43 2.99
CA THR A 65 -0.85 -9.42 4.02
C THR A 65 0.48 -9.17 4.70
N LYS A 66 0.83 -7.89 4.86
CA LYS A 66 2.03 -7.47 5.56
C LYS A 66 1.64 -6.66 6.79
N PRO A 67 2.13 -7.02 7.98
CA PRO A 67 1.84 -6.22 9.16
C PRO A 67 2.64 -4.92 9.13
N ILE A 68 2.01 -3.85 9.59
CA ILE A 68 2.69 -2.58 9.78
C ILE A 68 3.23 -2.57 11.21
N PRO A 69 4.51 -2.21 11.39
CA PRO A 69 5.09 -2.20 12.73
C PRO A 69 4.39 -1.24 13.66
N SER A 70 4.53 -1.48 14.95
CA SER A 70 4.03 -0.58 15.97
C SER A 70 4.85 0.70 15.98
N PHE A 71 4.17 1.84 16.05
CA PHE A 71 4.81 3.14 16.17
C PHE A 71 3.84 4.11 16.84
N PRO A 72 4.35 5.20 17.45
CA PRO A 72 3.46 6.15 18.11
C PRO A 72 2.59 6.89 17.09
N THR A 73 1.31 6.96 17.40
CA THR A 73 0.36 7.71 16.58
C THR A 73 -0.53 8.58 17.48
N THR A 74 -1.04 9.65 16.89
CA THR A 74 -1.98 10.55 17.55
C THR A 74 -3.15 10.79 16.59
N LYS A 75 -4.16 11.46 17.09
CA LYS A 75 -5.26 11.89 16.22
C LYS A 75 -4.73 12.77 15.10
N ASP A 76 -5.38 12.70 13.96
CA ASP A 76 -4.99 13.44 12.76
C ASP A 76 -3.57 13.12 12.32
N PHE A 77 -3.21 11.85 12.46
CA PHE A 77 -1.89 11.36 12.11
C PHE A 77 -1.61 11.52 10.62
N LYS A 78 -0.39 11.97 10.31
CA LYS A 78 0.15 11.95 8.95
C LYS A 78 1.60 11.56 9.03
N GLY A 79 2.00 10.60 8.21
CA GLY A 79 3.38 10.13 8.19
C GLY A 79 3.67 9.34 6.95
N ASP A 80 4.95 9.00 6.79
CA ASP A 80 5.41 8.19 5.67
C ASP A 80 5.71 6.77 6.12
N LEU A 81 5.37 5.82 5.27
CA LEU A 81 5.68 4.41 5.46
C LEU A 81 6.53 3.95 4.29
N SER A 82 7.70 3.39 4.59
CA SER A 82 8.59 2.83 3.58
C SER A 82 8.40 1.32 3.53
N PHE A 83 8.21 0.80 2.34
CA PHE A 83 7.93 -0.62 2.13
C PHE A 83 8.86 -1.14 1.03
N LYS A 84 9.55 -2.25 1.30
CA LYS A 84 10.40 -2.91 0.31
C LYS A 84 9.77 -4.21 -0.13
N TYR A 85 9.79 -4.47 -1.42
CA TYR A 85 9.26 -5.69 -1.97
C TYR A 85 10.32 -6.31 -2.89
N ALA A 86 10.77 -7.51 -2.55
CA ALA A 86 11.85 -8.14 -3.29
C ALA A 86 11.34 -8.78 -4.57
N TYR A 87 12.22 -8.84 -5.57
CA TYR A 87 11.97 -9.53 -6.82
C TYR A 87 11.39 -10.94 -6.60
N ASN A 88 12.02 -11.71 -5.71
CA ASN A 88 11.57 -13.06 -5.43
C ASN A 88 10.19 -13.12 -4.78
N GLU A 89 9.86 -12.12 -3.96
CA GLU A 89 8.54 -12.06 -3.35
C GLU A 89 7.45 -11.83 -4.40
N ILE A 90 7.74 -11.01 -5.39
CA ILE A 90 6.79 -10.77 -6.47
C ILE A 90 6.59 -12.04 -7.28
N LEU A 91 7.67 -12.74 -7.62
CA LEU A 91 7.60 -13.98 -8.38
C LEU A 91 6.93 -15.11 -7.61
N SER A 92 6.95 -15.07 -6.28
CA SER A 92 6.34 -16.12 -5.47
C SER A 92 4.83 -16.19 -5.64
N ALA A 93 4.24 -15.20 -6.29
CA ALA A 93 2.82 -15.23 -6.64
C ALA A 93 2.46 -16.41 -7.53
N GLY A 94 3.42 -17.00 -8.22
CA GLY A 94 3.19 -18.16 -9.04
C GLY A 94 2.69 -17.87 -10.45
N CYS A 95 2.11 -16.71 -10.69
CA CYS A 95 1.61 -16.36 -12.02
C CYS A 95 2.35 -15.20 -12.65
N ILE A 96 3.31 -14.65 -11.95
CA ILE A 96 4.19 -13.61 -12.46
C ILE A 96 5.56 -14.23 -12.61
N ALA A 97 6.13 -14.16 -13.78
CA ALA A 97 7.41 -14.79 -14.11
C ALA A 97 8.43 -13.75 -14.54
N ALA A 98 9.66 -14.20 -14.76
CA ALA A 98 10.68 -13.35 -15.34
C ALA A 98 10.22 -12.84 -16.71
N ASN A 99 10.60 -11.64 -17.04
CA ASN A 99 10.24 -10.92 -18.26
C ASN A 99 8.76 -10.54 -18.35
N ASP A 100 8.08 -10.54 -17.21
CA ASP A 100 6.69 -10.08 -17.12
C ASP A 100 6.60 -8.66 -16.62
N THR A 101 5.46 -8.04 -16.93
CA THR A 101 5.07 -6.76 -16.37
C THR A 101 3.90 -6.98 -15.43
N CYS A 102 3.94 -6.36 -14.26
CA CYS A 102 2.86 -6.47 -13.29
C CYS A 102 2.57 -5.13 -12.64
N ILE A 103 1.47 -5.06 -11.90
CA ILE A 103 1.20 -3.95 -11.00
C ILE A 103 1.00 -4.49 -9.59
N LEU A 104 1.29 -3.65 -8.62
CA LEU A 104 1.01 -3.94 -7.22
C LEU A 104 -0.15 -3.05 -6.78
N ARG A 105 -1.06 -3.62 -6.02
CA ARG A 105 -2.23 -2.92 -5.50
C ARG A 105 -2.20 -3.03 -3.99
N PHE A 106 -2.47 -1.92 -3.32
CA PHE A 106 -2.37 -1.85 -1.87
C PHE A 106 -3.65 -1.34 -1.25
N VAL A 107 -4.01 -1.94 -0.13
CA VAL A 107 -5.13 -1.49 0.71
C VAL A 107 -4.66 -1.58 2.15
N LEU A 108 -4.90 -0.54 2.92
CA LEU A 108 -4.56 -0.51 4.34
C LEU A 108 -5.82 -0.71 5.16
N LYS A 109 -5.75 -1.62 6.13
CA LYS A 109 -6.82 -1.84 7.10
C LYS A 109 -6.30 -1.47 8.48
N ASP A 110 -6.92 -0.49 9.12
CA ASP A 110 -6.48 -0.03 10.42
C ASP A 110 -6.98 -0.93 11.56
N ASN A 111 -6.58 -0.60 12.78
CA ASN A 111 -6.93 -1.41 13.94
C ASN A 111 -8.42 -1.43 14.26
N SER A 112 -9.15 -0.44 13.80
CA SER A 112 -10.59 -0.35 14.01
C SER A 112 -11.38 -1.07 12.93
N GLY A 113 -10.70 -1.63 11.93
CA GLY A 113 -11.35 -2.33 10.83
C GLY A 113 -11.71 -1.46 9.65
N ASN A 114 -11.35 -0.19 9.67
CA ASN A 114 -11.59 0.70 8.54
C ASN A 114 -10.56 0.46 7.44
N VAL A 115 -10.98 0.59 6.18
CA VAL A 115 -10.18 0.21 5.02
C VAL A 115 -9.97 1.42 4.13
N SER A 116 -8.74 1.61 3.67
CA SER A 116 -8.42 2.68 2.73
C SER A 116 -8.94 2.37 1.33
N ASP A 117 -8.91 3.37 0.45
CA ASP A 117 -9.10 3.12 -0.96
C ASP A 117 -7.94 2.29 -1.49
N THR A 118 -8.17 1.60 -2.60
CA THR A 118 -7.14 0.83 -3.28
C THR A 118 -6.18 1.78 -4.00
N VAL A 119 -4.88 1.53 -3.84
CA VAL A 119 -3.83 2.30 -4.50
C VAL A 119 -3.07 1.38 -5.42
N ASN A 120 -2.90 1.78 -6.69
CA ASN A 120 -2.21 0.99 -7.69
C ASN A 120 -0.86 1.61 -8.02
N THR A 121 0.15 0.77 -8.25
CA THR A 121 1.42 1.24 -8.78
C THR A 121 1.31 1.44 -10.29
N GLU A 122 2.32 2.10 -10.85
CA GLU A 122 2.58 2.03 -12.28
C GLU A 122 3.04 0.62 -12.65
N ASN A 123 3.22 0.36 -13.92
CA ASN A 123 3.74 -0.92 -14.37
C ASN A 123 5.15 -1.15 -13.86
N ILE A 124 5.39 -2.37 -13.38
CA ILE A 124 6.69 -2.82 -12.89
C ILE A 124 7.14 -3.94 -13.80
N PHE A 125 8.33 -3.82 -14.35
CA PHE A 125 8.89 -4.84 -15.21
C PHE A 125 9.91 -5.68 -14.46
N LEU A 126 9.81 -7.01 -14.62
CA LEU A 126 10.70 -7.98 -13.99
C LEU A 126 11.53 -8.67 -15.09
N HIS A 127 12.83 -8.54 -14.99
CA HIS A 127 13.73 -9.24 -15.93
C HIS A 127 13.81 -10.73 -15.70
#